data_86392aad035e13287483a85deb6bd549
#
_entry.id   86392aad035e13287483a85deb6bd549
#
_cell.length_a   1.000
_cell.length_b   1.000
_cell.length_c   1.000
_cell.angle_alpha   90.00
_cell.angle_beta   90.00
_cell.angle_gamma   90.00
#
_symmetry.space_group_name_H-M   'P 1'
#
loop_
_entity.id
_entity.type
_entity.pdbx_description
1 polymer ?
#
loop_
_entity_poly.entity_id
_entity_poly.type
_entity_poly.pdbx_seq_one_letter_code
_entity_poly.pdbx_strand_id
1 'polypeptide(L)'
;MQTVKMLSTKQFEQWLQEQAQIAVRYRNVEKSNLLAEYIALKEVVESVEFQAKKTKLTTTRYADTQEGSTMALYKKLAWNSSVVLYNLLKKEAWKEKPVVAQYLELADKVQTSAFREANAFWKNARRWFTTPESQQEKRYNELVKHADIVFFFQHTEQEISELESYAAVWAEECEASQLSSAWETGFLYPSKDFKADHSHVGELQAYTKGRNTHVANRVWSIQTKKEKVSSPAWHPTKGMIMHDFAYTSDVWHTTAAVAPKSGVLQAKIRLAGKAKHVFCLTTPLAKKALHLLLADHQMKEAIYTLVWNEKEVINYVNNVEVSRSQNALAGEELHLLVRSYLPENQTVGTGSLDVDWVRIYAK
;
A
#
# COMPACT_ATOMS: atom_id res chain seq x y z
N MET A 1 -18.67 -13.59 -20.71
CA MET A 1 -18.92 -13.09 -19.35
C MET A 1 -18.29 -14.07 -18.36
N GLN A 2 -17.17 -13.72 -17.75
CA GLN A 2 -16.65 -14.53 -16.61
C GLN A 2 -17.60 -14.29 -15.44
N THR A 3 -18.19 -15.35 -14.93
CA THR A 3 -19.02 -15.31 -13.72
C THR A 3 -18.09 -14.93 -12.56
N VAL A 4 -18.18 -13.69 -12.11
CA VAL A 4 -17.43 -13.24 -10.92
C VAL A 4 -17.99 -14.02 -9.75
N LYS A 5 -17.18 -14.95 -9.22
CA LYS A 5 -17.58 -15.77 -8.08
C LYS A 5 -17.63 -14.87 -6.85
N MET A 6 -18.78 -14.83 -6.18
CA MET A 6 -18.97 -14.07 -4.95
C MET A 6 -17.99 -14.60 -3.87
N LEU A 7 -17.16 -13.70 -3.34
CA LEU A 7 -16.29 -14.03 -2.21
C LEU A 7 -17.12 -14.08 -0.92
N SER A 8 -16.73 -14.92 0.03
CA SER A 8 -17.24 -14.81 1.38
C SER A 8 -16.76 -13.49 2.01
N THR A 9 -17.50 -12.98 2.99
CA THR A 9 -17.13 -11.75 3.71
C THR A 9 -15.69 -11.79 4.22
N LYS A 10 -15.29 -12.91 4.83
CA LYS A 10 -13.91 -13.12 5.32
C LYS A 10 -12.87 -13.07 4.21
N GLN A 11 -13.14 -13.72 3.07
CA GLN A 11 -12.20 -13.71 1.93
C GLN A 11 -12.06 -12.32 1.33
N PHE A 12 -13.15 -11.57 1.24
CA PHE A 12 -13.10 -10.21 0.71
C PHE A 12 -12.40 -9.24 1.68
N GLU A 13 -12.66 -9.35 2.97
CA GLU A 13 -11.96 -8.58 4.00
C GLU A 13 -10.44 -8.85 4.00
N GLN A 14 -10.05 -10.12 3.89
CA GLN A 14 -8.64 -10.49 3.77
C GLN A 14 -8.01 -9.90 2.50
N TRP A 15 -8.70 -9.96 1.38
CA TRP A 15 -8.22 -9.36 0.13
C TRP A 15 -8.02 -7.84 0.27
N LEU A 16 -8.96 -7.11 0.90
CA LEU A 16 -8.81 -5.67 1.15
C LEU A 16 -7.57 -5.37 2.01
N GLN A 17 -7.31 -6.18 3.04
CA GLN A 17 -6.12 -6.03 3.88
C GLN A 17 -4.83 -6.29 3.10
N GLU A 18 -4.81 -7.31 2.24
CA GLU A 18 -3.67 -7.63 1.38
C GLU A 18 -3.36 -6.48 0.41
N GLN A 19 -4.39 -5.87 -0.21
CA GLN A 19 -4.20 -4.70 -1.10
C GLN A 19 -3.60 -3.50 -0.35
N ALA A 20 -4.11 -3.19 0.84
CA ALA A 20 -3.56 -2.11 1.66
C ALA A 20 -2.09 -2.37 2.05
N GLN A 21 -1.73 -3.63 2.37
CA GLN A 21 -0.36 -4.00 2.71
C GLN A 21 0.60 -3.87 1.53
N ILE A 22 0.16 -4.12 0.30
CA ILE A 22 0.97 -3.95 -0.91
C ILE A 22 1.42 -2.48 -1.03
N ALA A 23 0.49 -1.53 -0.95
CA ALA A 23 0.81 -0.10 -1.05
C ALA A 23 1.78 0.35 0.06
N VAL A 24 1.51 -0.03 1.30
CA VAL A 24 2.38 0.29 2.44
C VAL A 24 3.78 -0.30 2.26
N ARG A 25 3.89 -1.57 1.84
CA ARG A 25 5.18 -2.21 1.60
C ARG A 25 5.94 -1.52 0.48
N TYR A 26 5.28 -1.18 -0.62
CA TYR A 26 5.91 -0.46 -1.74
C TYR A 26 6.53 0.86 -1.28
N ARG A 27 5.78 1.71 -0.56
CA ARG A 27 6.27 3.00 -0.05
C ARG A 27 7.40 2.85 0.98
N ASN A 28 7.39 1.79 1.77
CA ASN A 28 8.48 1.50 2.69
C ASN A 28 9.75 1.12 1.93
N VAL A 29 9.65 0.30 0.90
CA VAL A 29 10.79 -0.08 0.05
C VAL A 29 11.31 1.11 -0.73
N GLU A 30 10.44 1.93 -1.32
CA GLU A 30 10.78 3.15 -2.05
C GLU A 30 11.67 4.10 -1.23
N LYS A 31 11.38 4.26 0.05
CA LYS A 31 12.12 5.13 0.98
C LYS A 31 13.30 4.44 1.66
N SER A 32 13.55 3.18 1.34
CA SER A 32 14.57 2.39 2.02
C SER A 32 15.98 2.68 1.50
N ASN A 33 16.96 2.61 2.40
CA ASN A 33 18.37 2.62 2.02
C ASN A 33 18.75 1.45 1.11
N LEU A 34 18.00 0.34 1.18
CA LEU A 34 18.22 -0.84 0.36
C LEU A 34 17.99 -0.55 -1.13
N LEU A 35 16.90 0.15 -1.47
CA LEU A 35 16.60 0.54 -2.85
C LEU A 35 17.61 1.60 -3.35
N ALA A 36 17.95 2.57 -2.50
CA ALA A 36 18.95 3.58 -2.83
C ALA A 36 20.33 2.95 -3.12
N GLU A 37 20.77 1.99 -2.29
CA GLU A 37 21.99 1.21 -2.52
C GLU A 37 21.92 0.43 -3.84
N TYR A 38 20.80 -0.24 -4.11
CA TYR A 38 20.60 -0.97 -5.35
C TYR A 38 20.73 -0.06 -6.58
N ILE A 39 20.07 1.10 -6.59
CA ILE A 39 20.11 2.04 -7.73
C ILE A 39 21.53 2.54 -7.93
N ALA A 40 22.23 2.97 -6.86
CA ALA A 40 23.61 3.45 -6.96
C ALA A 40 24.57 2.36 -7.49
N LEU A 41 24.46 1.13 -7.00
CA LEU A 41 25.28 0.02 -7.47
C LEU A 41 24.94 -0.37 -8.91
N LYS A 42 23.67 -0.29 -9.30
CA LYS A 42 23.24 -0.56 -10.68
C LYS A 42 23.91 0.40 -11.64
N GLU A 43 23.89 1.70 -11.38
CA GLU A 43 24.55 2.71 -12.22
C GLU A 43 26.05 2.44 -12.37
N VAL A 44 26.71 2.07 -11.28
CA VAL A 44 28.15 1.75 -11.29
C VAL A 44 28.42 0.48 -12.07
N VAL A 45 27.74 -0.62 -11.75
CA VAL A 45 28.02 -1.95 -12.33
C VAL A 45 27.65 -2.02 -13.82
N GLU A 46 26.60 -1.32 -14.23
CA GLU A 46 26.17 -1.26 -15.63
C GLU A 46 26.93 -0.21 -16.46
N SER A 47 27.79 0.59 -15.85
CA SER A 47 28.57 1.60 -16.58
C SER A 47 29.55 0.98 -17.57
N VAL A 48 29.82 1.70 -18.66
CA VAL A 48 30.75 1.29 -19.68
C VAL A 48 32.16 1.08 -19.13
N GLU A 49 32.59 1.96 -18.24
CA GLU A 49 33.91 1.95 -17.60
C GLU A 49 34.07 0.70 -16.73
N PHE A 50 33.07 0.35 -15.94
CA PHE A 50 33.06 -0.83 -15.07
C PHE A 50 33.16 -2.11 -15.92
N GLN A 51 32.31 -2.23 -16.92
CA GLN A 51 32.30 -3.39 -17.82
C GLN A 51 33.60 -3.53 -18.64
N ALA A 52 34.15 -2.42 -19.11
CA ALA A 52 35.44 -2.40 -19.80
C ALA A 52 36.59 -2.85 -18.87
N LYS A 53 36.63 -2.35 -17.63
CA LYS A 53 37.60 -2.75 -16.62
C LYS A 53 37.47 -4.22 -16.27
N LYS A 54 36.26 -4.72 -16.04
CA LYS A 54 35.98 -6.14 -15.78
C LYS A 54 36.47 -7.00 -16.95
N THR A 55 36.07 -6.67 -18.16
CA THR A 55 36.48 -7.37 -19.36
C THR A 55 38.00 -7.41 -19.49
N LYS A 56 38.68 -6.27 -19.35
CA LYS A 56 40.15 -6.19 -19.38
C LYS A 56 40.79 -7.11 -18.34
N LEU A 57 40.31 -7.09 -17.10
CA LEU A 57 40.89 -7.89 -16.00
C LEU A 57 40.60 -9.38 -16.12
N THR A 58 39.47 -9.76 -16.74
CA THR A 58 39.09 -11.17 -16.90
C THR A 58 39.66 -11.82 -18.16
N THR A 59 39.83 -11.08 -19.28
CA THR A 59 40.22 -11.64 -20.57
C THR A 59 41.70 -11.48 -20.92
N THR A 60 42.37 -10.41 -20.41
CA THR A 60 43.79 -10.18 -20.71
C THR A 60 44.66 -11.31 -20.18
N ARG A 61 45.38 -11.98 -21.06
CA ARG A 61 46.36 -13.01 -20.65
C ARG A 61 47.60 -12.35 -20.07
N TYR A 62 48.26 -12.98 -19.12
CA TYR A 62 49.49 -12.48 -18.51
C TYR A 62 50.57 -12.17 -19.57
N ALA A 63 50.70 -13.02 -20.57
CA ALA A 63 51.69 -12.83 -21.64
C ALA A 63 51.48 -11.53 -22.48
N ASP A 64 50.24 -11.05 -22.53
CA ASP A 64 49.85 -9.85 -23.29
C ASP A 64 49.98 -8.56 -22.45
N THR A 65 50.42 -8.67 -21.20
CA THR A 65 50.66 -7.52 -20.32
C THR A 65 52.10 -7.00 -20.45
N GLN A 66 52.31 -5.74 -20.03
CA GLN A 66 53.66 -5.17 -19.96
C GLN A 66 54.57 -5.96 -19.01
N GLU A 67 54.03 -6.40 -17.85
CA GLU A 67 54.76 -7.21 -16.89
C GLU A 67 55.14 -8.58 -17.45
N GLY A 68 54.22 -9.21 -18.18
CA GLY A 68 54.44 -10.50 -18.82
C GLY A 68 55.51 -10.43 -19.91
N SER A 69 55.42 -9.45 -20.80
CA SER A 69 56.40 -9.23 -21.86
C SER A 69 57.79 -8.82 -21.33
N THR A 70 57.79 -7.91 -20.30
CA THR A 70 59.03 -7.53 -19.60
C THR A 70 59.71 -8.73 -18.97
N MET A 71 58.94 -9.54 -18.21
CA MET A 71 59.45 -10.74 -17.56
C MET A 71 59.96 -11.80 -18.57
N ALA A 72 59.26 -11.95 -19.69
CA ALA A 72 59.66 -12.86 -20.75
C ALA A 72 60.99 -12.42 -21.38
N LEU A 73 61.14 -11.12 -21.67
CA LEU A 73 62.40 -10.56 -22.21
C LEU A 73 63.52 -10.68 -21.21
N TYR A 74 63.33 -10.31 -19.97
CA TYR A 74 64.29 -10.47 -18.89
C TYR A 74 64.81 -11.91 -18.79
N LYS A 75 63.95 -12.90 -18.78
CA LYS A 75 64.30 -14.31 -18.75
C LYS A 75 65.06 -14.75 -20.00
N LYS A 76 64.63 -14.28 -21.19
CA LYS A 76 65.31 -14.57 -22.47
C LYS A 76 66.75 -14.03 -22.47
N LEU A 77 66.90 -12.80 -22.01
CA LEU A 77 68.26 -12.18 -21.94
C LEU A 77 69.16 -12.84 -20.91
N ALA A 78 68.60 -13.32 -19.79
CA ALA A 78 69.40 -14.04 -18.80
C ALA A 78 70.14 -15.27 -19.33
N TRP A 79 69.63 -15.88 -20.41
CA TRP A 79 70.26 -17.01 -21.08
C TRP A 79 71.17 -16.60 -22.24
N ASN A 80 71.32 -15.32 -22.53
CA ASN A 80 72.25 -14.84 -23.54
C ASN A 80 73.68 -15.06 -23.13
N SER A 81 74.52 -15.60 -23.96
CA SER A 81 75.90 -15.92 -23.66
C SER A 81 76.69 -14.75 -23.06
N SER A 82 76.52 -13.52 -23.61
CA SER A 82 77.16 -12.33 -23.06
C SER A 82 76.77 -12.00 -21.65
N VAL A 83 75.44 -12.18 -21.31
CA VAL A 83 74.90 -11.96 -19.96
C VAL A 83 75.36 -13.03 -19.00
N VAL A 84 75.38 -14.29 -19.43
CA VAL A 84 75.94 -15.42 -18.63
C VAL A 84 77.40 -15.17 -18.29
N LEU A 85 78.22 -14.79 -19.24
CA LEU A 85 79.64 -14.47 -19.03
C LEU A 85 79.84 -13.25 -18.19
N TYR A 86 79.02 -12.18 -18.33
CA TYR A 86 79.02 -11.04 -17.41
C TYR A 86 78.74 -11.44 -15.96
N ASN A 87 77.68 -12.25 -15.78
CA ASN A 87 77.32 -12.70 -14.44
C ASN A 87 78.41 -13.56 -13.77
N LEU A 88 79.11 -14.34 -14.54
CA LEU A 88 80.25 -15.17 -14.06
C LEU A 88 81.53 -14.36 -13.77
N LEU A 89 81.91 -13.49 -14.70
CA LEU A 89 83.20 -12.82 -14.65
C LEU A 89 83.12 -11.44 -13.99
N LYS A 90 82.01 -10.79 -13.91
CA LYS A 90 81.76 -9.45 -13.34
C LYS A 90 82.69 -8.34 -13.89
N LYS A 91 83.11 -8.47 -15.16
CA LYS A 91 83.93 -7.48 -15.81
C LYS A 91 83.20 -6.25 -16.25
N GLU A 92 83.51 -5.04 -15.74
CA GLU A 92 82.87 -3.79 -16.02
C GLU A 92 82.73 -3.47 -17.52
N ALA A 93 83.77 -3.70 -18.34
CA ALA A 93 83.74 -3.50 -19.80
C ALA A 93 82.59 -4.27 -20.52
N TRP A 94 81.96 -5.26 -19.86
CA TRP A 94 80.88 -6.02 -20.46
C TRP A 94 79.52 -5.33 -20.24
N LYS A 95 79.45 -4.37 -19.33
CA LYS A 95 78.23 -3.56 -19.11
C LYS A 95 77.88 -2.69 -20.31
N GLU A 96 78.92 -2.30 -21.08
CA GLU A 96 78.78 -1.50 -22.34
C GLU A 96 78.19 -2.29 -23.50
N LYS A 97 78.17 -3.63 -23.42
CA LYS A 97 77.51 -4.44 -24.47
C LYS A 97 75.98 -4.18 -24.39
N PRO A 98 75.31 -3.82 -25.51
CA PRO A 98 73.89 -3.46 -25.54
C PRO A 98 72.98 -4.49 -24.85
N VAL A 99 73.22 -5.79 -25.06
CA VAL A 99 72.48 -6.89 -24.49
C VAL A 99 72.62 -6.96 -22.99
N VAL A 100 73.81 -6.70 -22.42
CA VAL A 100 74.11 -6.71 -20.98
C VAL A 100 73.49 -5.48 -20.34
N ALA A 101 73.65 -4.29 -20.96
CA ALA A 101 73.07 -3.07 -20.50
C ALA A 101 71.50 -3.20 -20.42
N GLN A 102 70.88 -3.73 -21.45
CA GLN A 102 69.42 -3.99 -21.46
C GLN A 102 69.00 -5.01 -20.38
N TYR A 103 69.80 -6.06 -20.17
CA TYR A 103 69.53 -7.03 -19.10
C TYR A 103 69.57 -6.38 -17.71
N LEU A 104 70.58 -5.54 -17.44
CA LEU A 104 70.76 -4.86 -16.16
C LEU A 104 69.60 -3.88 -15.91
N GLU A 105 69.21 -3.08 -16.88
CA GLU A 105 68.04 -2.20 -16.79
C GLU A 105 66.77 -2.98 -16.46
N LEU A 106 66.54 -4.09 -17.10
CA LEU A 106 65.43 -4.96 -16.82
C LEU A 106 65.52 -5.62 -15.43
N ALA A 107 66.77 -6.00 -15.02
CA ALA A 107 66.96 -6.55 -13.68
C ALA A 107 66.60 -5.57 -12.58
N ASP A 108 67.00 -4.31 -12.73
CA ASP A 108 66.64 -3.26 -11.80
C ASP A 108 65.12 -3.05 -11.78
N LYS A 109 64.48 -3.00 -12.95
CA LYS A 109 63.05 -2.84 -13.10
C LYS A 109 62.25 -3.97 -12.43
N VAL A 110 62.61 -5.23 -12.71
CA VAL A 110 61.85 -6.39 -12.18
C VAL A 110 62.08 -6.60 -10.67
N GLN A 111 63.09 -5.97 -10.06
CA GLN A 111 63.36 -6.02 -8.65
C GLN A 111 62.57 -4.98 -7.86
N THR A 112 62.01 -3.96 -8.49
CA THR A 112 61.18 -2.95 -7.80
C THR A 112 59.95 -3.58 -7.14
N SER A 113 59.54 -3.07 -5.98
CA SER A 113 58.30 -3.51 -5.32
C SER A 113 57.09 -3.33 -6.25
N ALA A 114 56.98 -2.18 -6.89
CA ALA A 114 55.91 -1.87 -7.80
C ALA A 114 55.76 -2.90 -8.96
N PHE A 115 56.90 -3.29 -9.58
CA PHE A 115 56.87 -4.32 -10.63
C PHE A 115 56.45 -5.70 -10.05
N ARG A 116 56.99 -6.07 -8.87
CA ARG A 116 56.66 -7.37 -8.24
C ARG A 116 55.17 -7.46 -7.95
N GLU A 117 54.59 -6.41 -7.40
CA GLU A 117 53.17 -6.32 -7.07
C GLU A 117 52.30 -6.41 -8.31
N ALA A 118 52.59 -5.58 -9.34
CA ALA A 118 51.88 -5.61 -10.62
C ALA A 118 52.01 -6.99 -11.32
N ASN A 119 53.21 -7.58 -11.28
CA ASN A 119 53.47 -8.90 -11.87
C ASN A 119 52.70 -10.01 -11.12
N ALA A 120 52.63 -9.95 -9.78
CA ALA A 120 51.84 -10.87 -8.97
C ALA A 120 50.34 -10.72 -9.28
N PHE A 121 49.86 -9.48 -9.35
CA PHE A 121 48.48 -9.18 -9.72
C PHE A 121 48.10 -9.77 -11.08
N TRP A 122 48.88 -9.50 -12.13
CA TRP A 122 48.58 -10.00 -13.47
C TRP A 122 48.73 -11.52 -13.62
N LYS A 123 49.54 -12.17 -12.82
CA LYS A 123 49.63 -13.64 -12.75
C LYS A 123 48.43 -14.28 -12.06
N ASN A 124 47.73 -13.55 -11.22
CA ASN A 124 46.58 -14.09 -10.52
C ASN A 124 45.41 -14.28 -11.49
N ALA A 125 45.07 -15.53 -11.79
CA ALA A 125 43.90 -15.84 -12.64
C ALA A 125 42.59 -15.34 -12.07
N ARG A 126 42.52 -15.13 -10.74
CA ARG A 126 41.35 -14.60 -10.04
C ARG A 126 41.48 -13.12 -9.66
N ARG A 127 42.31 -12.35 -10.33
CA ARG A 127 42.60 -10.94 -10.03
C ARG A 127 41.39 -10.05 -10.00
N TRP A 128 40.34 -10.32 -10.81
CA TRP A 128 39.07 -9.61 -10.73
C TRP A 128 38.49 -9.67 -9.31
N PHE A 129 38.45 -10.86 -8.71
CA PHE A 129 37.84 -11.07 -7.39
C PHE A 129 38.63 -10.43 -6.23
N THR A 130 39.83 -9.89 -6.49
CA THR A 130 40.61 -9.14 -5.51
C THR A 130 40.38 -7.63 -5.58
N THR A 131 39.55 -7.16 -6.51
CA THR A 131 39.27 -5.74 -6.71
C THR A 131 38.08 -5.27 -5.90
N PRO A 132 38.02 -3.98 -5.50
CA PRO A 132 36.84 -3.40 -4.89
C PRO A 132 35.58 -3.50 -5.77
N GLU A 133 35.76 -3.37 -7.10
CA GLU A 133 34.66 -3.46 -8.08
C GLU A 133 33.99 -4.83 -8.05
N SER A 134 34.75 -5.89 -7.85
CA SER A 134 34.17 -7.23 -7.75
C SER A 134 33.29 -7.40 -6.49
N GLN A 135 33.60 -6.69 -5.40
CA GLN A 135 32.76 -6.66 -4.21
C GLN A 135 31.47 -5.87 -4.46
N GLN A 136 31.56 -4.77 -5.20
CA GLN A 136 30.36 -4.01 -5.63
C GLN A 136 29.47 -4.87 -6.51
N GLU A 137 30.04 -5.58 -7.48
CA GLU A 137 29.25 -6.50 -8.34
C GLU A 137 28.61 -7.63 -7.55
N LYS A 138 29.32 -8.20 -6.60
CA LYS A 138 28.77 -9.23 -5.71
C LYS A 138 27.57 -8.69 -4.95
N ARG A 139 27.71 -7.51 -4.33
CA ARG A 139 26.65 -6.87 -3.57
C ARG A 139 25.45 -6.52 -4.45
N TYR A 140 25.68 -6.00 -5.64
CA TYR A 140 24.63 -5.75 -6.63
C TYR A 140 23.84 -7.04 -6.95
N ASN A 141 24.53 -8.15 -7.23
CA ASN A 141 23.91 -9.44 -7.53
C ASN A 141 23.11 -10.04 -6.36
N GLU A 142 23.48 -9.72 -5.13
CA GLU A 142 22.70 -10.05 -3.93
C GLU A 142 21.42 -9.23 -3.87
N LEU A 143 21.52 -7.91 -4.12
CA LEU A 143 20.39 -6.99 -4.09
C LEU A 143 19.36 -7.26 -5.21
N VAL A 144 19.80 -7.61 -6.42
CA VAL A 144 18.89 -8.02 -7.52
C VAL A 144 17.95 -9.15 -7.11
N LYS A 145 18.39 -10.01 -6.21
CA LYS A 145 17.60 -11.17 -5.71
C LYS A 145 16.86 -10.88 -4.41
N HIS A 146 17.05 -9.70 -3.83
CA HIS A 146 16.41 -9.37 -2.57
C HIS A 146 14.90 -9.24 -2.75
N ALA A 147 14.12 -9.86 -1.86
CA ALA A 147 12.67 -9.95 -1.98
C ALA A 147 11.97 -8.58 -2.11
N ASP A 148 12.48 -7.55 -1.42
CA ASP A 148 11.90 -6.21 -1.50
C ASP A 148 12.25 -5.49 -2.81
N ILE A 149 13.47 -5.69 -3.34
CA ILE A 149 13.85 -5.13 -4.65
C ILE A 149 13.02 -5.77 -5.76
N VAL A 150 12.90 -7.10 -5.74
CA VAL A 150 12.05 -7.83 -6.70
C VAL A 150 10.61 -7.35 -6.59
N PHE A 151 10.07 -7.24 -5.36
CA PHE A 151 8.72 -6.75 -5.11
C PHE A 151 8.51 -5.34 -5.65
N PHE A 152 9.44 -4.41 -5.40
CA PHE A 152 9.33 -3.01 -5.86
C PHE A 152 9.22 -2.92 -7.39
N PHE A 153 10.06 -3.65 -8.13
CA PHE A 153 10.04 -3.64 -9.60
C PHE A 153 8.94 -4.50 -10.23
N GLN A 154 8.21 -5.28 -9.45
CA GLN A 154 7.00 -6.00 -9.91
C GLN A 154 5.75 -5.13 -9.93
N HIS A 155 5.76 -3.96 -9.27
CA HIS A 155 4.64 -3.05 -9.18
C HIS A 155 4.98 -1.72 -9.86
N THR A 156 3.98 -1.11 -10.48
CA THR A 156 4.11 0.21 -11.09
C THR A 156 3.61 1.30 -10.14
N GLU A 157 4.14 2.51 -10.28
CA GLU A 157 3.63 3.67 -9.53
C GLU A 157 2.13 3.90 -9.75
N GLN A 158 1.63 3.63 -10.96
CA GLN A 158 0.21 3.76 -11.28
C GLN A 158 -0.64 2.76 -10.48
N GLU A 159 -0.24 1.48 -10.43
CA GLU A 159 -0.92 0.46 -9.63
C GLU A 159 -0.94 0.83 -8.14
N ILE A 160 0.19 1.30 -7.60
CA ILE A 160 0.28 1.72 -6.20
C ILE A 160 -0.57 2.96 -5.94
N SER A 161 -0.56 3.94 -6.84
CA SER A 161 -1.40 5.14 -6.74
C SER A 161 -2.89 4.78 -6.78
N GLU A 162 -3.29 3.79 -7.59
CA GLU A 162 -4.65 3.25 -7.57
C GLU A 162 -4.98 2.57 -6.23
N LEU A 163 -4.05 1.81 -5.65
CA LEU A 163 -4.23 1.21 -4.33
C LEU A 163 -4.27 2.27 -3.21
N GLU A 164 -3.47 3.32 -3.29
CA GLU A 164 -3.46 4.44 -2.35
C GLU A 164 -4.69 5.32 -2.45
N SER A 165 -5.34 5.38 -3.62
CA SER A 165 -6.62 6.06 -3.75
C SER A 165 -7.71 5.42 -2.88
N TYR A 166 -7.46 4.24 -2.34
CA TYR A 166 -8.22 3.58 -1.28
C TYR A 166 -7.70 3.90 0.15
N ALA A 167 -6.86 4.91 0.34
CA ALA A 167 -6.58 5.41 1.68
C ALA A 167 -7.86 6.06 2.23
N ALA A 168 -8.33 5.58 3.37
CA ALA A 168 -9.55 6.10 3.97
C ALA A 168 -9.35 7.58 4.35
N VAL A 169 -10.17 8.45 3.77
CA VAL A 169 -10.22 9.88 4.14
C VAL A 169 -11.01 10.10 5.42
N TRP A 170 -11.85 9.13 5.77
CA TRP A 170 -12.60 9.07 7.00
C TRP A 170 -12.88 7.61 7.38
N ALA A 171 -12.83 7.30 8.69
CA ALA A 171 -13.13 5.96 9.18
C ALA A 171 -13.72 5.99 10.59
N GLU A 172 -14.61 5.01 10.88
CA GLU A 172 -15.05 4.61 12.21
C GLU A 172 -14.76 3.11 12.37
N GLU A 173 -13.77 2.79 13.22
CA GLU A 173 -13.30 1.41 13.43
C GLU A 173 -13.91 0.76 14.69
N CYS A 174 -14.77 1.48 15.40
CA CYS A 174 -15.45 1.02 16.63
C CYS A 174 -14.49 0.48 17.71
N GLU A 175 -13.26 1.00 17.79
CA GLU A 175 -12.23 0.51 18.73
C GLU A 175 -12.49 0.96 20.17
N ALA A 176 -13.13 2.10 20.36
CA ALA A 176 -13.51 2.64 21.67
C ALA A 176 -14.80 2.00 22.19
N SER A 177 -15.12 2.24 23.45
CA SER A 177 -16.40 1.81 24.07
C SER A 177 -17.60 2.70 23.70
N GLN A 178 -17.38 3.73 22.89
CA GLN A 178 -18.40 4.65 22.37
C GLN A 178 -17.99 5.13 20.98
N LEU A 179 -18.94 5.63 20.20
CA LEU A 179 -18.65 6.25 18.91
C LEU A 179 -17.76 7.47 19.08
N SER A 180 -16.97 7.78 18.06
CA SER A 180 -16.14 8.97 18.01
C SER A 180 -17.02 10.25 18.06
N SER A 181 -16.42 11.39 18.40
CA SER A 181 -17.09 12.70 18.42
C SER A 181 -17.58 13.18 17.03
N ALA A 182 -17.24 12.43 15.98
CA ALA A 182 -17.76 12.67 14.64
C ALA A 182 -19.25 12.31 14.48
N TRP A 183 -19.84 11.63 15.45
CA TRP A 183 -21.24 11.19 15.42
C TRP A 183 -22.11 11.93 16.42
N GLU A 184 -23.34 12.22 15.98
CA GLU A 184 -24.39 12.82 16.80
C GLU A 184 -25.72 12.07 16.60
N THR A 185 -26.53 12.00 17.66
CA THR A 185 -27.87 11.38 17.61
C THR A 185 -28.89 12.31 16.95
N GLY A 186 -29.86 11.74 16.26
CA GLY A 186 -30.95 12.47 15.62
C GLY A 186 -30.79 12.60 14.13
N PHE A 187 -31.74 13.33 13.53
CA PHE A 187 -31.69 13.64 12.09
C PHE A 187 -30.85 14.88 11.81
N LEU A 188 -30.18 14.90 10.68
CA LEU A 188 -29.41 16.05 10.23
C LEU A 188 -30.35 17.15 9.70
N TYR A 189 -30.35 18.31 10.35
CA TYR A 189 -31.09 19.50 9.91
C TYR A 189 -30.15 20.69 9.67
N PRO A 190 -30.44 21.58 8.73
CA PRO A 190 -29.55 22.70 8.41
C PRO A 190 -29.55 23.81 9.47
N SER A 191 -30.49 23.81 10.42
CA SER A 191 -30.56 24.80 11.49
C SER A 191 -30.51 24.13 12.86
N LYS A 192 -29.67 24.65 13.75
CA LYS A 192 -29.58 24.24 15.14
C LYS A 192 -30.86 24.50 15.95
N ASP A 193 -31.76 25.32 15.42
CA ASP A 193 -33.05 25.63 16.04
C ASP A 193 -34.06 24.51 15.83
N PHE A 194 -33.85 23.63 14.86
CA PHE A 194 -34.61 22.40 14.67
C PHE A 194 -34.00 21.29 15.52
N LYS A 195 -34.64 20.94 16.62
CA LYS A 195 -34.23 19.79 17.43
C LYS A 195 -34.38 18.52 16.61
N ALA A 196 -33.24 17.92 16.32
CA ALA A 196 -33.12 16.72 15.46
C ALA A 196 -33.61 15.42 16.13
N ASP A 197 -34.14 15.49 17.36
CA ASP A 197 -34.41 14.37 18.26
C ASP A 197 -35.87 13.95 18.31
N HIS A 198 -36.65 14.30 17.30
CA HIS A 198 -38.05 13.87 17.20
C HIS A 198 -38.20 12.61 16.34
N SER A 199 -39.28 11.89 16.57
CA SER A 199 -39.71 10.74 15.77
C SER A 199 -40.72 11.14 14.70
N HIS A 200 -41.15 10.22 13.86
CA HIS A 200 -42.15 10.44 12.82
C HIS A 200 -43.39 9.58 13.11
N VAL A 201 -44.60 10.19 13.01
CA VAL A 201 -45.88 9.48 13.32
C VAL A 201 -46.19 8.33 12.33
N GLY A 202 -45.51 8.26 11.14
CA GLY A 202 -45.63 7.14 10.19
C GLY A 202 -44.71 5.97 10.49
N GLU A 203 -44.02 5.98 11.64
CA GLU A 203 -43.12 4.91 12.09
C GLU A 203 -43.59 4.39 13.46
N LEU A 204 -43.29 3.14 13.78
CA LEU A 204 -43.77 2.50 15.02
C LEU A 204 -42.80 2.71 16.21
N GLN A 205 -41.64 3.30 15.99
CA GLN A 205 -40.62 3.53 17.04
C GLN A 205 -40.40 5.01 17.34
N ALA A 206 -40.12 5.30 18.59
CA ALA A 206 -39.48 6.53 19.01
C ALA A 206 -37.96 6.40 18.95
N TYR A 207 -37.25 7.51 18.62
CA TYR A 207 -35.77 7.58 18.72
C TYR A 207 -35.37 8.01 20.13
N THR A 208 -34.32 7.36 20.67
CA THR A 208 -33.98 7.41 22.10
C THR A 208 -32.68 8.15 22.42
N LYS A 209 -32.13 8.92 21.49
CA LYS A 209 -30.91 9.71 21.69
C LYS A 209 -29.71 8.87 22.12
N GLY A 210 -29.53 7.72 21.51
CA GLY A 210 -28.40 6.82 21.75
C GLY A 210 -28.65 5.76 22.83
N ARG A 211 -29.79 5.75 23.53
CA ARG A 211 -30.10 4.75 24.57
C ARG A 211 -30.22 3.32 24.01
N ASN A 212 -30.59 3.18 22.75
CA ASN A 212 -30.66 1.89 22.07
C ASN A 212 -29.40 1.58 21.24
N THR A 213 -28.36 2.35 21.47
CA THR A 213 -27.04 2.18 20.79
C THR A 213 -26.00 1.79 21.82
N HIS A 214 -25.12 0.89 21.46
CA HIS A 214 -23.93 0.56 22.26
C HIS A 214 -22.77 0.18 21.35
N VAL A 215 -21.56 0.41 21.84
CA VAL A 215 -20.32 -0.07 21.21
C VAL A 215 -19.68 -1.05 22.19
N ALA A 216 -19.53 -2.29 21.76
CA ALA A 216 -18.91 -3.35 22.55
C ALA A 216 -18.20 -4.35 21.62
N ASN A 217 -17.05 -4.85 22.07
CA ASN A 217 -16.27 -5.82 21.29
C ASN A 217 -15.96 -5.35 19.87
N ARG A 218 -15.68 -4.05 19.68
CA ARG A 218 -15.43 -3.41 18.38
C ARG A 218 -16.63 -3.49 17.42
N VAL A 219 -17.83 -3.51 17.95
CA VAL A 219 -19.08 -3.52 17.18
C VAL A 219 -19.95 -2.38 17.67
N TRP A 220 -20.37 -1.51 16.77
CA TRP A 220 -21.41 -0.52 16.98
C TRP A 220 -22.76 -1.14 16.65
N SER A 221 -23.66 -1.21 17.63
CA SER A 221 -24.98 -1.84 17.50
C SER A 221 -26.10 -0.85 17.74
N ILE A 222 -27.05 -0.75 16.81
CA ILE A 222 -28.32 -0.05 16.97
C ILE A 222 -29.41 -1.10 17.11
N GLN A 223 -30.09 -1.09 18.28
CA GLN A 223 -31.15 -2.04 18.61
C GLN A 223 -32.53 -1.42 18.45
N THR A 224 -33.44 -2.15 17.83
CA THR A 224 -34.88 -1.83 17.85
C THR A 224 -35.52 -2.71 18.88
N LYS A 225 -36.13 -2.10 19.93
CA LYS A 225 -36.71 -2.80 21.07
C LYS A 225 -38.21 -2.58 21.14
N LYS A 226 -38.94 -3.58 21.63
CA LYS A 226 -40.35 -3.44 21.94
C LYS A 226 -40.46 -2.76 23.32
N GLU A 227 -40.78 -1.48 23.31
CA GLU A 227 -40.87 -0.63 24.50
C GLU A 227 -41.87 0.48 24.24
N LYS A 228 -42.89 0.57 25.10
CA LYS A 228 -43.89 1.65 25.00
C LYS A 228 -43.34 2.94 25.58
N VAL A 229 -43.39 4.02 24.79
CA VAL A 229 -42.90 5.34 25.19
C VAL A 229 -43.72 6.45 24.55
N SER A 230 -44.03 7.50 25.27
CA SER A 230 -44.57 8.74 24.71
C SER A 230 -43.42 9.69 24.40
N SER A 231 -43.34 10.16 23.19
CA SER A 231 -42.21 10.97 22.70
C SER A 231 -42.68 12.04 21.69
N PRO A 232 -41.99 13.18 21.59
CA PRO A 232 -42.23 14.15 20.54
C PRO A 232 -42.13 13.53 19.14
N ALA A 233 -43.09 13.77 18.29
CA ALA A 233 -43.14 13.27 16.96
C ALA A 233 -43.58 14.34 15.97
N TRP A 234 -43.01 14.33 14.77
CA TRP A 234 -43.43 15.19 13.67
C TRP A 234 -44.63 14.58 12.95
N HIS A 235 -45.71 15.37 12.92
CA HIS A 235 -46.92 15.06 12.18
C HIS A 235 -47.03 16.02 10.96
N PRO A 236 -47.26 15.53 9.72
CA PRO A 236 -47.23 16.38 8.51
C PRO A 236 -48.15 17.59 8.54
N THR A 237 -49.29 17.49 9.21
CA THR A 237 -50.31 18.56 9.26
C THR A 237 -50.42 19.27 10.60
N LYS A 238 -49.99 18.65 11.70
CA LYS A 238 -50.12 19.19 13.07
C LYS A 238 -48.78 19.70 13.64
N GLY A 239 -47.66 19.50 12.93
CA GLY A 239 -46.34 19.83 13.46
C GLY A 239 -45.89 18.88 14.56
N MET A 240 -45.18 19.39 15.55
CA MET A 240 -44.69 18.60 16.68
C MET A 240 -45.83 18.27 17.65
N ILE A 241 -46.06 16.99 17.92
CA ILE A 241 -47.04 16.45 18.84
C ILE A 241 -46.40 15.41 19.74
N MET A 242 -47.02 15.15 20.89
CA MET A 242 -46.72 13.96 21.69
C MET A 242 -47.44 12.76 21.08
N HIS A 243 -46.74 11.67 20.89
CA HIS A 243 -47.22 10.44 20.28
C HIS A 243 -46.73 9.21 21.04
N ASP A 244 -47.61 8.21 21.16
CA ASP A 244 -47.31 6.96 21.87
C ASP A 244 -46.77 5.95 20.86
N PHE A 245 -45.54 5.49 21.11
CA PHE A 245 -44.86 4.51 20.30
C PHE A 245 -44.83 3.15 21.01
N ALA A 246 -44.90 2.07 20.22
CA ALA A 246 -44.81 0.70 20.71
C ALA A 246 -43.37 0.16 20.74
N TYR A 247 -42.46 0.86 20.10
CA TYR A 247 -41.05 0.47 19.94
C TYR A 247 -40.13 1.67 20.15
N THR A 248 -38.86 1.36 20.41
CA THR A 248 -37.79 2.35 20.45
C THR A 248 -36.64 1.93 19.55
N SER A 249 -35.88 2.89 19.02
CA SER A 249 -34.68 2.69 18.20
C SER A 249 -33.77 3.92 18.27
N ASP A 250 -32.73 3.97 17.44
CA ASP A 250 -31.86 5.15 17.32
C ASP A 250 -31.59 5.51 15.87
N VAL A 251 -31.22 6.78 15.68
CA VAL A 251 -30.71 7.37 14.46
C VAL A 251 -29.46 8.18 14.78
N TRP A 252 -28.46 8.06 13.92
CA TRP A 252 -27.17 8.72 14.05
C TRP A 252 -26.76 9.36 12.72
N HIS A 253 -26.08 10.49 12.79
CA HIS A 253 -25.47 11.12 11.62
C HIS A 253 -24.08 11.68 11.97
N THR A 254 -23.24 11.94 10.96
CA THR A 254 -21.96 12.59 11.18
C THR A 254 -22.14 14.11 11.32
N THR A 255 -21.43 14.69 12.28
CA THR A 255 -21.49 16.13 12.60
C THR A 255 -20.97 17.02 11.47
N ALA A 256 -20.04 16.50 10.66
CA ALA A 256 -19.50 17.13 9.47
C ALA A 256 -19.76 16.28 8.23
N ALA A 257 -19.73 16.87 7.06
CA ALA A 257 -19.71 16.17 5.81
C ALA A 257 -18.40 15.32 5.72
N VAL A 258 -18.54 14.06 5.34
CA VAL A 258 -17.43 13.09 5.33
C VAL A 258 -17.13 12.54 3.95
N ALA A 259 -18.06 12.74 3.00
CA ALA A 259 -17.91 12.18 1.66
C ALA A 259 -17.27 13.17 0.69
N PRO A 260 -16.22 12.77 -0.06
CA PRO A 260 -15.67 13.55 -1.16
C PRO A 260 -16.64 13.60 -2.34
N LYS A 261 -16.34 14.43 -3.37
CA LYS A 261 -17.18 14.56 -4.60
C LYS A 261 -17.33 13.24 -5.35
N SER A 262 -16.31 12.40 -5.33
CA SER A 262 -16.34 11.02 -5.80
C SER A 262 -15.59 10.14 -4.80
N GLY A 263 -16.04 8.89 -4.64
CA GLY A 263 -15.42 8.04 -3.64
C GLY A 263 -16.04 6.67 -3.50
N VAL A 264 -15.64 6.00 -2.45
CA VAL A 264 -16.10 4.67 -2.04
C VAL A 264 -16.44 4.71 -0.55
N LEU A 265 -17.66 4.31 -0.20
CA LEU A 265 -18.06 3.99 1.17
C LEU A 265 -18.08 2.48 1.31
N GLN A 266 -17.36 1.96 2.29
CA GLN A 266 -17.43 0.56 2.69
C GLN A 266 -17.84 0.44 4.14
N ALA A 267 -18.71 -0.54 4.42
CA ALA A 267 -19.10 -0.88 5.80
C ALA A 267 -19.27 -2.38 5.95
N LYS A 268 -18.70 -2.95 7.00
CA LYS A 268 -18.95 -4.34 7.37
C LYS A 268 -20.13 -4.36 8.36
N ILE A 269 -21.21 -4.97 7.91
CA ILE A 269 -22.52 -4.88 8.59
C ILE A 269 -23.10 -6.28 8.78
N ARG A 270 -23.69 -6.49 9.95
CA ARG A 270 -24.52 -7.64 10.28
C ARG A 270 -25.93 -7.16 10.62
N LEU A 271 -26.92 -7.83 10.03
CA LEU A 271 -28.33 -7.53 10.24
C LEU A 271 -29.01 -8.68 10.97
N ALA A 272 -29.86 -8.36 11.94
CA ALA A 272 -30.65 -9.34 12.67
C ALA A 272 -32.07 -8.85 12.93
N GLY A 273 -33.03 -9.81 12.96
CA GLY A 273 -34.43 -9.53 13.26
C GLY A 273 -35.23 -9.03 12.06
N LYS A 274 -36.28 -8.21 12.34
CA LYS A 274 -37.27 -7.75 11.35
C LYS A 274 -37.33 -6.23 11.23
N ALA A 275 -36.47 -5.49 11.93
CA ALA A 275 -36.35 -4.05 11.75
C ALA A 275 -35.82 -3.73 10.35
N LYS A 276 -36.22 -2.58 9.83
CA LYS A 276 -35.62 -2.03 8.60
C LYS A 276 -34.46 -1.11 8.96
N HIS A 277 -33.48 -1.05 8.11
CA HIS A 277 -32.26 -0.29 8.36
C HIS A 277 -31.97 0.64 7.18
N VAL A 278 -31.46 1.82 7.49
CA VAL A 278 -30.94 2.79 6.52
C VAL A 278 -29.49 3.06 6.85
N PHE A 279 -28.66 2.98 5.84
CA PHE A 279 -27.27 3.41 5.87
C PHE A 279 -27.06 4.19 4.58
N CYS A 280 -26.80 5.50 4.66
CA CYS A 280 -26.74 6.33 3.46
C CYS A 280 -25.81 7.53 3.63
N LEU A 281 -25.38 8.07 2.49
CA LEU A 281 -24.82 9.41 2.39
C LEU A 281 -25.97 10.36 2.04
N THR A 282 -26.15 11.44 2.80
CA THR A 282 -27.28 12.33 2.68
C THR A 282 -26.90 13.80 2.81
N THR A 283 -27.68 14.67 2.22
CA THR A 283 -27.62 16.11 2.46
C THR A 283 -28.40 16.47 3.71
N PRO A 284 -28.16 17.65 4.31
CA PRO A 284 -29.03 18.18 5.36
C PRO A 284 -30.51 18.17 4.92
N LEU A 285 -31.41 17.80 5.84
CA LEU A 285 -32.85 17.54 5.62
C LEU A 285 -33.18 16.18 4.98
N ALA A 286 -32.22 15.33 4.72
CA ALA A 286 -32.40 13.99 4.12
C ALA A 286 -33.33 13.98 2.88
N LYS A 287 -33.41 15.11 2.12
CA LYS A 287 -34.25 15.21 0.93
C LYS A 287 -33.85 14.28 -0.17
N LYS A 288 -32.54 14.00 -0.24
CA LYS A 288 -31.93 13.05 -1.18
C LYS A 288 -30.83 12.30 -0.46
N ALA A 289 -30.66 11.05 -0.81
CA ALA A 289 -29.62 10.20 -0.22
C ALA A 289 -29.10 9.19 -1.23
N LEU A 290 -27.82 8.85 -1.09
CA LEU A 290 -27.19 7.70 -1.75
C LEU A 290 -27.23 6.54 -0.76
N HIS A 291 -28.14 5.60 -1.01
CA HIS A 291 -28.36 4.48 -0.09
C HIS A 291 -27.34 3.36 -0.32
N LEU A 292 -26.70 2.91 0.75
CA LEU A 292 -26.06 1.62 0.81
C LEU A 292 -27.18 0.56 0.85
N LEU A 293 -27.27 -0.25 -0.18
CA LEU A 293 -28.36 -1.22 -0.28
C LEU A 293 -28.11 -2.39 0.67
N LEU A 294 -28.70 -2.29 1.86
CA LEU A 294 -28.69 -3.33 2.90
C LEU A 294 -29.75 -4.41 2.63
N ALA A 295 -30.26 -4.48 1.41
CA ALA A 295 -31.44 -5.26 1.05
C ALA A 295 -31.30 -6.74 1.43
N ASP A 296 -32.41 -7.33 1.82
CA ASP A 296 -32.90 -8.73 1.87
C ASP A 296 -31.97 -9.87 1.42
N HIS A 297 -30.66 -9.61 1.43
CA HIS A 297 -29.67 -10.62 1.12
C HIS A 297 -29.67 -11.68 2.22
N GLN A 298 -29.69 -12.95 1.81
CA GLN A 298 -29.62 -14.12 2.68
C GLN A 298 -28.35 -14.15 3.56
N MET A 299 -27.46 -13.17 3.39
CA MET A 299 -26.21 -13.04 4.15
C MET A 299 -26.46 -12.25 5.44
N LYS A 300 -26.27 -12.92 6.56
CA LYS A 300 -26.39 -12.29 7.88
C LYS A 300 -25.31 -11.23 8.13
N GLU A 301 -24.15 -11.34 7.50
CA GLU A 301 -23.02 -10.42 7.58
C GLU A 301 -22.40 -10.25 6.20
N ALA A 302 -22.13 -9.01 5.80
CA ALA A 302 -21.49 -8.69 4.53
C ALA A 302 -20.71 -7.37 4.59
N ILE A 303 -19.78 -7.19 3.66
CA ILE A 303 -19.18 -5.89 3.35
C ILE A 303 -19.99 -5.28 2.23
N TYR A 304 -20.67 -4.21 2.57
CA TYR A 304 -21.43 -3.39 1.65
C TYR A 304 -20.54 -2.28 1.12
N THR A 305 -20.58 -2.04 -0.18
CA THR A 305 -19.77 -1.00 -0.83
C THR A 305 -20.67 -0.12 -1.70
N LEU A 306 -20.55 1.18 -1.53
CA LEU A 306 -21.18 2.20 -2.37
C LEU A 306 -20.07 2.97 -3.08
N VAL A 307 -20.05 2.92 -4.40
CA VAL A 307 -19.13 3.70 -5.24
C VAL A 307 -19.93 4.82 -5.89
N TRP A 308 -19.43 6.05 -5.83
CA TRP A 308 -20.07 7.18 -6.50
C TRP A 308 -19.06 8.07 -7.21
N ASN A 309 -19.49 8.66 -8.29
CA ASN A 309 -18.83 9.73 -9.02
C ASN A 309 -19.87 10.73 -9.51
N GLU A 310 -19.49 11.71 -10.32
CA GLU A 310 -20.41 12.74 -10.84
C GLU A 310 -21.59 12.20 -11.65
N LYS A 311 -21.48 10.99 -12.22
CA LYS A 311 -22.47 10.43 -13.16
C LYS A 311 -23.32 9.33 -12.53
N GLU A 312 -22.70 8.44 -11.74
CA GLU A 312 -23.32 7.20 -11.32
C GLU A 312 -23.04 6.84 -9.87
N VAL A 313 -23.88 5.98 -9.35
CA VAL A 313 -23.79 5.34 -8.04
C VAL A 313 -23.92 3.84 -8.22
N ILE A 314 -23.00 3.08 -7.67
CA ILE A 314 -22.98 1.63 -7.81
C ILE A 314 -22.91 1.01 -6.41
N ASN A 315 -23.78 0.04 -6.15
CA ASN A 315 -23.76 -0.74 -4.92
C ASN A 315 -23.18 -2.14 -5.17
N TYR A 316 -22.34 -2.58 -4.25
CA TYR A 316 -21.79 -3.93 -4.22
C TYR A 316 -22.04 -4.59 -2.86
N VAL A 317 -22.17 -5.92 -2.87
CA VAL A 317 -22.16 -6.76 -1.67
C VAL A 317 -21.06 -7.81 -1.86
N ASN A 318 -20.08 -7.83 -0.95
CA ASN A 318 -18.89 -8.70 -1.05
C ASN A 318 -18.29 -8.72 -2.46
N ASN A 319 -18.07 -7.53 -3.03
CA ASN A 319 -17.50 -7.30 -4.36
C ASN A 319 -18.37 -7.74 -5.56
N VAL A 320 -19.65 -8.02 -5.36
CA VAL A 320 -20.61 -8.29 -6.46
C VAL A 320 -21.52 -7.09 -6.65
N GLU A 321 -21.58 -6.53 -7.85
CA GLU A 321 -22.49 -5.44 -8.18
C GLU A 321 -23.95 -5.91 -8.05
N VAL A 322 -24.72 -5.16 -7.24
CA VAL A 322 -26.14 -5.45 -6.98
C VAL A 322 -27.06 -4.36 -7.53
N SER A 323 -26.53 -3.16 -7.76
CA SER A 323 -27.32 -2.04 -8.30
C SER A 323 -26.43 -0.97 -8.91
N ARG A 324 -26.94 -0.31 -9.94
CA ARG A 324 -26.33 0.87 -10.58
C ARG A 324 -27.42 1.89 -10.92
N SER A 325 -27.17 3.16 -10.62
CA SER A 325 -28.09 4.26 -10.89
C SER A 325 -27.34 5.55 -11.19
N GLN A 326 -28.06 6.59 -11.67
CA GLN A 326 -27.49 7.93 -11.83
C GLN A 326 -27.26 8.59 -10.47
N ASN A 327 -26.21 9.40 -10.36
CA ASN A 327 -25.94 10.19 -9.17
C ASN A 327 -26.76 11.48 -9.19
N ALA A 328 -27.78 11.53 -8.34
CA ALA A 328 -28.63 12.72 -8.17
C ALA A 328 -28.06 13.75 -7.16
N LEU A 329 -26.88 13.48 -6.57
CA LEU A 329 -26.23 14.30 -5.52
C LEU A 329 -24.81 14.72 -5.89
N ALA A 330 -24.49 14.73 -7.18
CA ALA A 330 -23.16 15.15 -7.63
C ALA A 330 -22.83 16.57 -7.17
N GLY A 331 -21.67 16.73 -6.51
CA GLY A 331 -21.19 18.03 -6.02
C GLY A 331 -21.74 18.48 -4.66
N GLU A 332 -22.65 17.73 -4.05
CA GLU A 332 -23.21 18.05 -2.73
C GLU A 332 -22.23 17.63 -1.60
N GLU A 333 -22.31 18.33 -0.47
CA GLU A 333 -21.68 17.91 0.78
C GLU A 333 -22.52 16.85 1.45
N LEU A 334 -21.97 15.66 1.67
CA LEU A 334 -22.69 14.50 2.13
C LEU A 334 -22.22 14.05 3.52
N HIS A 335 -23.20 13.82 4.39
CA HIS A 335 -23.05 13.25 5.73
C HIS A 335 -23.45 11.78 5.71
N LEU A 336 -22.87 10.97 6.58
CA LEU A 336 -23.40 9.65 6.87
C LEU A 336 -24.62 9.77 7.76
N LEU A 337 -25.66 8.98 7.45
CA LEU A 337 -26.82 8.76 8.31
C LEU A 337 -27.08 7.26 8.43
N VAL A 338 -27.25 6.82 9.66
CA VAL A 338 -27.48 5.41 10.02
C VAL A 338 -28.68 5.33 10.97
N ARG A 339 -29.66 4.51 10.63
CA ARG A 339 -30.81 4.30 11.50
C ARG A 339 -31.44 2.92 11.35
N SER A 340 -32.13 2.50 12.40
CA SER A 340 -33.06 1.38 12.35
C SER A 340 -34.47 1.91 12.60
N TYR A 341 -35.46 1.40 11.84
CA TYR A 341 -36.82 1.89 11.89
C TYR A 341 -37.84 0.80 11.58
N LEU A 342 -39.09 1.07 11.92
CA LEU A 342 -40.24 0.19 11.75
C LEU A 342 -41.35 0.95 11.01
N PRO A 343 -41.54 0.74 9.71
CA PRO A 343 -42.61 1.38 8.94
C PRO A 343 -43.98 0.82 9.39
N GLU A 344 -44.96 1.68 9.51
CA GLU A 344 -46.30 1.33 10.03
C GLU A 344 -47.03 0.25 9.19
N ASN A 345 -46.82 0.27 7.87
CA ASN A 345 -47.57 -0.57 6.92
C ASN A 345 -46.85 -1.87 6.53
N GLN A 346 -45.93 -2.37 7.32
CA GLN A 346 -45.19 -3.60 7.06
C GLN A 346 -45.15 -4.53 8.26
N THR A 347 -44.97 -5.83 8.00
CA THR A 347 -44.69 -6.80 9.08
C THR A 347 -43.29 -6.53 9.61
N VAL A 348 -43.23 -5.99 10.84
CA VAL A 348 -42.00 -5.56 11.48
C VAL A 348 -41.86 -6.17 12.88
N GLY A 349 -40.69 -6.05 13.46
CA GLY A 349 -40.41 -6.50 14.81
C GLY A 349 -39.04 -6.00 15.27
N THR A 350 -38.63 -6.46 16.44
CA THR A 350 -37.30 -6.13 16.96
C THR A 350 -36.17 -6.58 16.01
N GLY A 351 -35.05 -5.91 16.12
CA GLY A 351 -33.88 -6.25 15.30
C GLY A 351 -32.65 -5.45 15.72
N SER A 352 -31.51 -5.75 15.12
CA SER A 352 -30.30 -4.96 15.25
C SER A 352 -29.60 -4.71 13.92
N LEU A 353 -28.93 -3.58 13.86
CA LEU A 353 -27.93 -3.23 12.88
C LEU A 353 -26.59 -3.18 13.61
N ASP A 354 -25.73 -4.11 13.33
CA ASP A 354 -24.40 -4.20 13.91
C ASP A 354 -23.35 -3.82 12.86
N VAL A 355 -22.47 -2.89 13.21
CA VAL A 355 -21.44 -2.35 12.32
C VAL A 355 -20.08 -2.62 12.95
N ASP A 356 -19.22 -3.35 12.26
CA ASP A 356 -17.85 -3.63 12.71
C ASP A 356 -16.94 -2.43 12.40
N TRP A 357 -17.05 -1.89 11.19
CA TRP A 357 -16.32 -0.69 10.77
C TRP A 357 -17.00 0.00 9.57
N VAL A 358 -16.69 1.29 9.42
CA VAL A 358 -17.10 2.12 8.26
C VAL A 358 -15.88 2.88 7.75
N ARG A 359 -15.66 2.88 6.44
CA ARG A 359 -14.54 3.57 5.78
C ARG A 359 -15.00 4.32 4.55
N ILE A 360 -14.50 5.53 4.37
CA ILE A 360 -14.73 6.34 3.17
C ILE A 360 -13.39 6.64 2.53
N TYR A 361 -13.32 6.42 1.24
CA TYR A 361 -12.14 6.61 0.40
C TYR A 361 -12.44 7.68 -0.65
N ALA A 362 -11.48 8.56 -0.93
CA ALA A 362 -11.53 9.48 -2.07
C ALA A 362 -11.12 8.74 -3.35
N LYS A 363 -11.80 9.05 -4.47
CA LYS A 363 -11.49 8.45 -5.77
C LYS A 363 -11.27 9.53 -6.82
#